data_851ccfaa49824ce4f00f013a5d0fe3e6
#
_entry.id   851ccfaa49824ce4f00f013a5d0fe3e6
#
_cell.length_a   1.000
_cell.length_b   1.000
_cell.length_c   1.000
_cell.angle_alpha   90.00
_cell.angle_beta   90.00
_cell.angle_gamma   90.00
#
_symmetry.space_group_name_H-M   'P 1'
#
loop_
_entity.id
_entity.type
_entity.pdbx_description
1 polymer ?
#
loop_
_entity_poly.entity_id
_entity_poly.type
_entity_poly.pdbx_seq_one_letter_code
_entity_poly.pdbx_strand_id
1 'polypeptide(L)'
;QRFLARDLSRFAAVRGQMIGPVSFGFRVIDGDRRPIIYDDQVRPLLFEFIQHKVNRQYMELRAKHPAAFVWLDEPGLGWVFSAMSGFSDSAAREDYATFLAGIDGPRALHLCADVNLPYLCQLDLDVLSCDVYQIGRMPAEYARAIGEFLTRGGAISWGIVPTDSVNRAGETPENLA
;
A
#
# COMPACT_ATOMS: atom_id res chain seq x y z
N GLN A 1 -13.06 17.98 -4.52
CA GLN A 1 -14.46 18.40 -4.63
C GLN A 1 -15.06 18.12 -6.03
N ARG A 2 -14.37 18.43 -7.16
CA ARG A 2 -14.88 18.19 -8.53
C ARG A 2 -15.16 16.70 -8.84
N PHE A 3 -14.36 15.78 -8.31
CA PHE A 3 -14.57 14.34 -8.49
C PHE A 3 -15.85 13.86 -7.80
N LEU A 4 -16.05 14.26 -6.54
CA LEU A 4 -17.21 13.86 -5.74
C LEU A 4 -18.54 14.47 -6.20
N ALA A 5 -18.51 15.44 -7.11
CA ALA A 5 -19.71 16.03 -7.74
C ALA A 5 -20.19 15.25 -8.96
N ARG A 6 -19.44 14.24 -9.43
CA ARG A 6 -19.82 13.44 -10.59
C ARG A 6 -20.75 12.28 -10.19
N ASP A 7 -21.53 11.82 -11.16
CA ASP A 7 -22.23 10.55 -11.03
C ASP A 7 -21.23 9.39 -11.11
N LEU A 8 -21.11 8.64 -10.03
CA LEU A 8 -20.20 7.51 -9.89
C LEU A 8 -20.93 6.16 -9.98
N SER A 9 -22.25 6.14 -10.10
CA SER A 9 -23.08 4.92 -10.02
C SER A 9 -22.78 3.88 -11.11
N ARG A 10 -22.24 4.30 -12.25
CA ARG A 10 -21.88 3.43 -13.38
C ARG A 10 -20.57 2.63 -13.18
N PHE A 11 -19.80 2.93 -12.16
CA PHE A 11 -18.54 2.23 -11.90
C PHE A 11 -18.76 1.08 -10.91
N ALA A 12 -18.02 -0.01 -11.07
CA ALA A 12 -18.08 -1.14 -10.16
C ALA A 12 -17.55 -0.78 -8.75
N ALA A 13 -16.57 0.12 -8.70
CA ALA A 13 -15.99 0.64 -7.46
C ALA A 13 -15.37 2.03 -7.70
N VAL A 14 -15.15 2.77 -6.63
CA VAL A 14 -14.38 4.03 -6.65
C VAL A 14 -13.29 3.99 -5.60
N ARG A 15 -12.12 4.53 -5.96
CA ARG A 15 -10.99 4.57 -5.04
C ARG A 15 -10.45 5.98 -4.84
N GLY A 16 -10.01 6.25 -3.62
CA GLY A 16 -9.09 7.32 -3.31
C GLY A 16 -7.65 6.82 -3.36
N GLN A 17 -6.70 7.70 -3.08
CA GLN A 17 -5.28 7.37 -3.00
C GLN A 17 -4.61 8.26 -1.99
N MET A 18 -3.74 7.69 -1.17
CA MET A 18 -2.98 8.38 -0.14
C MET A 18 -1.60 7.74 -0.03
N ILE A 19 -0.57 8.56 0.15
CA ILE A 19 0.72 8.04 0.60
C ILE A 19 0.58 7.48 2.00
N GLY A 20 1.15 6.30 2.23
CA GLY A 20 1.12 5.70 3.56
C GLY A 20 2.14 6.33 4.53
N PRO A 21 2.00 6.06 5.83
CA PRO A 21 2.78 6.75 6.87
C PRO A 21 4.27 6.44 6.80
N VAL A 22 4.67 5.24 6.45
CA VAL A 22 6.09 4.86 6.35
C VAL A 22 6.76 5.62 5.21
N SER A 23 6.16 5.58 4.02
CA SER A 23 6.68 6.29 2.84
C SER A 23 6.72 7.80 3.03
N PHE A 24 5.69 8.35 3.68
CA PHE A 24 5.65 9.78 4.01
C PHE A 24 6.76 10.13 5.02
N GLY A 25 6.90 9.33 6.07
CA GLY A 25 7.88 9.57 7.13
C GLY A 25 9.33 9.49 6.66
N PHE A 26 9.64 8.68 5.64
CA PHE A 26 10.95 8.68 5.00
C PHE A 26 11.21 9.91 4.11
N ARG A 27 10.18 10.52 3.56
CA ARG A 27 10.29 11.66 2.64
C ARG A 27 10.31 13.02 3.33
N VAL A 28 9.73 13.11 4.49
CA VAL A 28 9.73 14.35 5.29
C VAL A 28 10.92 14.34 6.22
N ILE A 29 11.69 15.41 6.20
CA ILE A 29 12.88 15.57 7.05
C ILE A 29 12.68 16.68 8.06
N ASP A 30 13.31 16.55 9.21
CA ASP A 30 13.37 17.57 10.27
C ASP A 30 14.43 18.66 9.96
N GLY A 31 14.66 19.55 10.93
CA GLY A 31 15.65 20.63 10.84
C GLY A 31 17.09 20.13 10.70
N ASP A 32 17.40 18.93 11.18
CA ASP A 32 18.71 18.27 11.08
C ASP A 32 18.82 17.37 9.83
N ARG A 33 17.85 17.46 8.92
CA ARG A 33 17.75 16.67 7.68
C ARG A 33 17.58 15.17 7.92
N ARG A 34 17.09 14.76 9.07
CA ARG A 34 16.78 13.38 9.41
C ARG A 34 15.32 13.07 9.06
N PRO A 35 15.00 11.95 8.40
CA PRO A 35 13.61 11.55 8.16
C PRO A 35 12.82 11.40 9.46
N ILE A 36 11.61 11.96 9.49
CA ILE A 36 10.77 12.00 10.70
C ILE A 36 10.29 10.62 11.16
N ILE A 37 10.38 9.60 10.30
CA ILE A 37 10.08 8.21 10.66
C ILE A 37 10.96 7.69 11.80
N TYR A 38 12.16 8.26 11.98
CA TYR A 38 13.12 7.88 13.01
C TYR A 38 12.91 8.60 14.36
N ASP A 39 11.99 9.55 14.41
CA ASP A 39 11.64 10.25 15.64
C ASP A 39 10.52 9.51 16.36
N ASP A 40 10.84 8.93 17.53
CA ASP A 40 9.91 8.11 18.31
C ASP A 40 8.73 8.92 18.88
N GLN A 41 8.83 10.24 18.97
CA GLN A 41 7.74 11.11 19.39
C GLN A 41 6.85 11.55 18.23
N VAL A 42 7.45 11.77 17.06
CA VAL A 42 6.74 12.24 15.87
C VAL A 42 6.07 11.09 15.14
N ARG A 43 6.71 9.91 15.09
CA ARG A 43 6.21 8.75 14.33
C ARG A 43 4.78 8.35 14.70
N PRO A 44 4.38 8.17 15.96
CA PRO A 44 3.00 7.84 16.32
C PRO A 44 1.99 8.89 15.85
N LEU A 45 2.32 10.17 15.99
CA LEU A 45 1.47 11.28 15.55
C LEU A 45 1.31 11.29 14.01
N LEU A 46 2.38 10.95 13.28
CA LEU A 46 2.34 10.82 11.84
C LEU A 46 1.40 9.70 11.40
N PHE A 47 1.49 8.55 12.05
CA PHE A 47 0.64 7.39 11.74
C PHE A 47 -0.84 7.72 12.00
N GLU A 48 -1.14 8.31 13.14
CA GLU A 48 -2.49 8.79 13.48
C GLU A 48 -3.00 9.83 12.48
N PHE A 49 -2.17 10.80 12.12
CA PHE A 49 -2.53 11.83 11.15
C PHE A 49 -2.89 11.23 9.77
N ILE A 50 -2.08 10.31 9.25
CA ILE A 50 -2.36 9.65 7.97
C ILE A 50 -3.62 8.79 8.08
N GLN A 51 -3.81 8.06 9.18
CA GLN A 51 -5.00 7.25 9.44
C GLN A 51 -6.28 8.11 9.38
N HIS A 52 -6.29 9.25 10.07
CA HIS A 52 -7.44 10.18 10.03
C HIS A 52 -7.72 10.70 8.63
N LYS A 53 -6.68 11.00 7.85
CA LYS A 53 -6.85 11.45 6.46
C LYS A 53 -7.41 10.35 5.56
N VAL A 54 -6.96 9.12 5.72
CA VAL A 54 -7.48 7.94 4.99
C VAL A 54 -8.96 7.74 5.33
N ASN A 55 -9.31 7.70 6.61
CA ASN A 55 -10.68 7.52 7.07
C ASN A 55 -11.59 8.65 6.58
N ARG A 56 -11.14 9.89 6.65
CA ARG A 56 -11.88 11.02 6.10
C ARG A 56 -12.13 10.89 4.60
N GLN A 57 -11.10 10.52 3.82
CA GLN A 57 -11.25 10.32 2.38
C GLN A 57 -12.19 9.14 2.08
N TYR A 58 -12.07 8.05 2.81
CA TYR A 58 -12.98 6.90 2.70
C TYR A 58 -14.43 7.29 2.95
N MET A 59 -14.72 8.00 4.04
CA MET A 59 -16.08 8.44 4.37
C MET A 59 -16.70 9.29 3.25
N GLU A 60 -15.92 10.23 2.68
CA GLU A 60 -16.38 11.07 1.58
C GLU A 60 -16.68 10.28 0.29
N LEU A 61 -15.85 9.29 -0.02
CA LEU A 61 -16.06 8.39 -1.16
C LEU A 61 -17.24 7.44 -0.92
N ARG A 62 -17.32 6.87 0.28
CA ARG A 62 -18.37 5.93 0.69
C ARG A 62 -19.75 6.56 0.66
N ALA A 63 -19.85 7.85 0.99
CA ALA A 63 -21.09 8.63 0.86
C ALA A 63 -21.55 8.77 -0.60
N LYS A 64 -20.69 8.52 -1.58
CA LYS A 64 -20.98 8.62 -3.02
C LYS A 64 -21.09 7.28 -3.72
N HIS A 65 -20.42 6.24 -3.21
CA HIS A 65 -20.42 4.93 -3.83
C HIS A 65 -20.29 3.80 -2.79
N PRO A 66 -21.14 2.76 -2.85
CA PRO A 66 -21.12 1.67 -1.89
C PRO A 66 -19.83 0.84 -1.90
N ALA A 67 -19.18 0.69 -3.04
CA ALA A 67 -17.89 0.02 -3.16
C ALA A 67 -16.76 1.08 -3.24
N ALA A 68 -16.50 1.74 -2.14
CA ALA A 68 -15.43 2.73 -2.02
C ALA A 68 -14.28 2.20 -1.17
N PHE A 69 -13.05 2.59 -1.49
CA PHE A 69 -11.86 2.32 -0.67
C PHE A 69 -10.77 3.37 -0.92
N VAL A 70 -9.76 3.39 -0.07
CA VAL A 70 -8.58 4.23 -0.24
C VAL A 70 -7.36 3.35 -0.44
N TRP A 71 -6.63 3.64 -1.49
CA TRP A 71 -5.38 2.97 -1.83
C TRP A 71 -4.23 3.62 -1.06
N LEU A 72 -3.49 2.84 -0.31
CA LEU A 72 -2.30 3.27 0.41
C LEU A 72 -1.07 2.98 -0.43
N ASP A 73 -0.35 4.01 -0.85
CA ASP A 73 0.93 3.86 -1.55
C ASP A 73 2.07 3.79 -0.55
N GLU A 74 2.69 2.61 -0.43
CA GLU A 74 3.74 2.34 0.57
C GLU A 74 5.03 1.73 -0.01
N PRO A 75 5.66 2.37 -0.99
CA PRO A 75 6.97 1.90 -1.47
C PRO A 75 8.03 1.87 -0.36
N GLY A 76 7.87 2.70 0.68
CA GLY A 76 8.76 2.72 1.85
C GLY A 76 8.77 1.43 2.67
N LEU A 77 7.73 0.61 2.61
CA LEU A 77 7.72 -0.69 3.30
C LEU A 77 8.78 -1.66 2.75
N GLY A 78 9.18 -1.55 1.49
CA GLY A 78 10.30 -2.32 0.95
C GLY A 78 11.63 -2.00 1.62
N TRP A 79 11.80 -0.78 2.14
CA TRP A 79 13.02 -0.35 2.84
C TRP A 79 13.08 -0.79 4.30
N VAL A 80 11.93 -0.95 4.96
CA VAL A 80 11.85 -1.31 6.39
C VAL A 80 12.58 -2.63 6.68
N PHE A 81 12.53 -3.57 5.75
CA PHE A 81 13.20 -4.89 5.87
C PHE A 81 14.65 -4.87 5.41
N SER A 82 15.15 -3.73 4.98
CA SER A 82 16.56 -3.53 4.67
C SER A 82 17.34 -3.29 5.95
N ALA A 83 18.46 -4.00 6.14
CA ALA A 83 19.38 -3.76 7.24
C ALA A 83 19.92 -2.32 7.30
N MET A 84 19.75 -1.57 6.21
CA MET A 84 20.18 -0.17 6.08
C MET A 84 19.12 0.83 6.53
N SER A 85 17.87 0.40 6.79
CA SER A 85 16.78 1.32 7.11
C SER A 85 16.95 1.98 8.49
N GLY A 86 17.64 1.33 9.42
CA GLY A 86 17.77 1.81 10.81
C GLY A 86 16.43 1.87 11.57
N PHE A 87 15.34 1.42 10.99
CA PHE A 87 14.04 1.29 11.62
C PHE A 87 13.86 -0.16 12.07
N SER A 88 13.62 -0.40 13.36
CA SER A 88 13.48 -1.74 13.91
C SER A 88 12.33 -2.49 13.23
N ASP A 89 12.62 -3.67 12.69
CA ASP A 89 11.64 -4.52 12.01
C ASP A 89 10.41 -4.82 12.90
N SER A 90 10.63 -5.13 14.16
CA SER A 90 9.54 -5.44 15.11
C SER A 90 8.65 -4.22 15.38
N ALA A 91 9.25 -3.06 15.64
CA ALA A 91 8.49 -1.82 15.87
C ALA A 91 7.71 -1.40 14.62
N ALA A 92 8.33 -1.53 13.43
CA ALA A 92 7.67 -1.22 12.18
C ALA A 92 6.45 -2.11 11.94
N ARG A 93 6.54 -3.40 12.25
CA ARG A 93 5.43 -4.35 12.13
C ARG A 93 4.28 -4.00 13.07
N GLU A 94 4.59 -3.69 14.33
CA GLU A 94 3.60 -3.33 15.35
C GLU A 94 2.91 -2.00 15.03
N ASP A 95 3.68 -0.98 14.71
CA ASP A 95 3.15 0.34 14.33
C ASP A 95 2.25 0.24 13.09
N TYR A 96 2.67 -0.53 12.10
CA TYR A 96 1.89 -0.68 10.86
C TYR A 96 0.63 -1.53 11.05
N ALA A 97 0.68 -2.57 11.86
CA ALA A 97 -0.50 -3.36 12.22
C ALA A 97 -1.53 -2.50 12.98
N THR A 98 -1.07 -1.69 13.94
CA THR A 98 -1.92 -0.75 14.67
C THR A 98 -2.55 0.29 13.75
N PHE A 99 -1.78 0.84 12.81
CA PHE A 99 -2.28 1.75 11.79
C PHE A 99 -3.39 1.13 10.95
N LEU A 100 -3.20 -0.08 10.43
CA LEU A 100 -4.19 -0.79 9.63
C LEU A 100 -5.46 -1.10 10.42
N ALA A 101 -5.33 -1.46 11.69
CA ALA A 101 -6.47 -1.75 12.57
C ALA A 101 -7.40 -0.54 12.76
N GLY A 102 -6.90 0.68 12.61
CA GLY A 102 -7.69 1.91 12.72
C GLY A 102 -8.25 2.44 11.39
N ILE A 103 -8.14 1.68 10.29
CA ILE A 103 -8.74 2.03 9.00
C ILE A 103 -10.21 1.59 8.98
N ASP A 104 -11.14 2.53 8.75
CA ASP A 104 -12.59 2.30 8.76
C ASP A 104 -13.12 1.55 7.53
N GLY A 105 -12.37 1.56 6.43
CA GLY A 105 -12.78 0.97 5.15
C GLY A 105 -11.95 -0.24 4.77
N PRO A 106 -12.12 -0.74 3.54
CA PRO A 106 -11.25 -1.77 3.00
C PRO A 106 -9.78 -1.32 3.02
N ARG A 107 -8.91 -2.18 3.53
CA ARG A 107 -7.47 -1.97 3.70
C ARG A 107 -6.76 -2.37 2.43
N ALA A 108 -6.54 -1.41 1.56
CA ALA A 108 -5.94 -1.60 0.25
C ALA A 108 -4.53 -0.99 0.19
N LEU A 109 -3.53 -1.81 -0.06
CA LEU A 109 -2.12 -1.45 -0.06
C LEU A 109 -1.50 -1.62 -1.45
N HIS A 110 -0.73 -0.64 -1.90
CA HIS A 110 0.05 -0.69 -3.13
C HIS A 110 1.54 -0.49 -2.86
N LEU A 111 2.35 -1.37 -3.44
CA LEU A 111 3.81 -1.24 -3.47
C LEU A 111 4.31 -1.34 -4.91
N CYS A 112 5.04 -0.31 -5.33
CA CYS A 112 5.75 -0.27 -6.61
C CYS A 112 7.27 -0.44 -6.42
N ALA A 113 7.69 -1.20 -5.41
CA ALA A 113 9.07 -1.48 -5.07
C ALA A 113 9.24 -2.97 -4.79
N ASP A 114 10.47 -3.40 -4.55
CA ASP A 114 10.74 -4.76 -4.07
C ASP A 114 9.95 -5.05 -2.79
N VAL A 115 9.27 -6.18 -2.75
CA VAL A 115 8.29 -6.49 -1.73
C VAL A 115 8.59 -7.79 -1.00
N ASN A 116 8.46 -7.77 0.32
CA ASN A 116 8.41 -8.98 1.12
C ASN A 116 6.95 -9.49 1.17
N LEU A 117 6.54 -10.26 0.16
CA LEU A 117 5.18 -10.80 0.07
C LEU A 117 4.77 -11.65 1.28
N PRO A 118 5.62 -12.53 1.84
CA PRO A 118 5.28 -13.26 3.06
C PRO A 118 4.88 -12.35 4.22
N TYR A 119 5.56 -11.23 4.40
CA TYR A 119 5.17 -10.24 5.42
C TYR A 119 3.86 -9.55 5.07
N LEU A 120 3.76 -9.00 3.86
CA LEU A 120 2.58 -8.23 3.45
C LEU A 120 1.31 -9.07 3.45
N CYS A 121 1.41 -10.32 3.03
CA CYS A 121 0.30 -11.25 3.06
C CYS A 121 -0.13 -11.65 4.48
N GLN A 122 0.67 -11.43 5.51
CA GLN A 122 0.29 -11.64 6.92
C GLN A 122 -0.44 -10.44 7.53
N LEU A 123 -0.32 -9.26 6.91
CA LEU A 123 -1.06 -8.08 7.37
C LEU A 123 -2.57 -8.27 7.18
N ASP A 124 -3.34 -7.57 7.99
CA ASP A 124 -4.79 -7.53 7.90
C ASP A 124 -5.22 -6.59 6.75
N LEU A 125 -5.03 -7.08 5.53
CA LEU A 125 -5.36 -6.39 4.28
C LEU A 125 -6.50 -7.08 3.56
N ASP A 126 -7.34 -6.30 2.90
CA ASP A 126 -8.38 -6.78 1.98
C ASP A 126 -7.87 -6.85 0.54
N VAL A 127 -7.00 -5.88 0.15
CA VAL A 127 -6.43 -5.83 -1.20
C VAL A 127 -4.94 -5.52 -1.12
N LEU A 128 -4.14 -6.32 -1.80
CA LEU A 128 -2.71 -6.08 -2.01
C LEU A 128 -2.42 -5.90 -3.49
N SER A 129 -1.78 -4.79 -3.84
CA SER A 129 -1.32 -4.54 -5.20
C SER A 129 0.19 -4.43 -5.26
N CYS A 130 0.77 -5.12 -6.22
CA CYS A 130 2.20 -5.11 -6.45
C CYS A 130 2.52 -5.18 -7.95
N ASP A 131 3.70 -4.70 -8.29
CA ASP A 131 4.23 -4.76 -9.64
C ASP A 131 4.91 -6.12 -9.87
N VAL A 132 4.40 -6.91 -10.80
CA VAL A 132 4.93 -8.24 -11.14
C VAL A 132 6.38 -8.15 -11.60
N TYR A 133 6.74 -7.10 -12.31
CA TYR A 133 8.10 -6.91 -12.82
C TYR A 133 9.13 -6.63 -11.72
N GLN A 134 8.70 -6.04 -10.60
CA GLN A 134 9.56 -5.84 -9.42
C GLN A 134 9.78 -7.13 -8.63
N ILE A 135 8.81 -8.03 -8.64
CA ILE A 135 8.92 -9.33 -7.95
C ILE A 135 9.85 -10.27 -8.74
N GLY A 136 9.82 -10.17 -10.06
CA GLY A 136 10.58 -11.08 -10.95
C GLY A 136 10.14 -12.54 -10.79
N ARG A 137 11.12 -13.46 -10.67
CA ARG A 137 10.82 -14.88 -10.47
C ARG A 137 10.26 -15.11 -9.06
N MET A 138 9.04 -15.60 -8.98
CA MET A 138 8.34 -15.83 -7.72
C MET A 138 8.91 -17.06 -6.96
N PRO A 139 9.49 -16.87 -5.75
CA PRO A 139 9.89 -17.97 -4.90
C PRO A 139 8.68 -18.80 -4.41
N ALA A 140 8.89 -20.08 -4.08
CA ALA A 140 7.82 -20.96 -3.60
C ALA A 140 7.15 -20.44 -2.30
N GLU A 141 7.91 -19.79 -1.43
CA GLU A 141 7.39 -19.16 -0.23
C GLU A 141 6.41 -18.01 -0.50
N TYR A 142 6.64 -17.25 -1.58
CA TYR A 142 5.74 -16.19 -2.04
C TYR A 142 4.41 -16.77 -2.54
N ALA A 143 4.48 -17.83 -3.35
CA ALA A 143 3.28 -18.51 -3.84
C ALA A 143 2.42 -19.07 -2.70
N ARG A 144 3.05 -19.62 -1.64
CA ARG A 144 2.35 -20.08 -0.45
C ARG A 144 1.68 -18.93 0.30
N ALA A 145 2.41 -17.84 0.57
CA ALA A 145 1.87 -16.67 1.27
C ALA A 145 0.68 -16.05 0.53
N ILE A 146 0.76 -15.96 -0.80
CA ILE A 146 -0.33 -15.51 -1.66
C ILE A 146 -1.54 -16.45 -1.54
N GLY A 147 -1.31 -17.77 -1.61
CA GLY A 147 -2.39 -18.76 -1.48
C GLY A 147 -3.12 -18.66 -0.14
N GLU A 148 -2.40 -18.48 0.95
CA GLU A 148 -2.95 -18.26 2.29
C GLU A 148 -3.75 -16.94 2.36
N PHE A 149 -3.22 -15.86 1.76
CA PHE A 149 -3.89 -14.56 1.68
C PHE A 149 -5.22 -14.64 0.92
N LEU A 150 -5.24 -15.28 -0.24
CA LEU A 150 -6.43 -15.47 -1.05
C LEU A 150 -7.46 -16.38 -0.34
N THR A 151 -7.02 -17.44 0.35
CA THR A 151 -7.89 -18.35 1.09
C THR A 151 -8.65 -17.67 2.22
N ARG A 152 -8.07 -16.66 2.86
CA ARG A 152 -8.76 -15.89 3.90
C ARG A 152 -9.61 -14.73 3.35
N GLY A 153 -9.79 -14.62 2.02
CA GLY A 153 -10.66 -13.65 1.36
C GLY A 153 -9.94 -12.40 0.86
N GLY A 154 -8.61 -12.33 0.93
CA GLY A 154 -7.83 -11.25 0.35
C GLY A 154 -7.88 -11.25 -1.18
N ALA A 155 -7.66 -10.09 -1.79
CA ALA A 155 -7.59 -9.92 -3.24
C ALA A 155 -6.22 -9.39 -3.66
N ILE A 156 -5.66 -9.91 -4.76
CA ILE A 156 -4.40 -9.40 -5.33
C ILE A 156 -4.70 -8.63 -6.62
N SER A 157 -4.18 -7.42 -6.70
CA SER A 157 -4.17 -6.60 -7.91
C SER A 157 -2.77 -6.63 -8.53
N TRP A 158 -2.62 -7.41 -9.60
CA TRP A 158 -1.35 -7.56 -10.30
C TRP A 158 -1.09 -6.40 -11.26
N GLY A 159 0.02 -5.69 -11.07
CA GLY A 159 0.57 -4.73 -12.03
C GLY A 159 1.31 -5.48 -13.14
N ILE A 160 0.58 -5.93 -14.16
CA ILE A 160 1.12 -6.75 -15.27
C ILE A 160 1.65 -5.91 -16.43
N VAL A 161 1.37 -4.62 -16.47
CA VAL A 161 1.87 -3.72 -17.51
C VAL A 161 3.12 -3.01 -16.99
N PRO A 162 4.30 -3.23 -17.61
CA PRO A 162 5.52 -2.58 -17.15
C PRO A 162 5.46 -1.06 -17.33
N THR A 163 5.93 -0.35 -16.32
CA THR A 163 5.97 1.12 -16.33
C THR A 163 7.29 1.68 -16.88
N ASP A 164 8.34 0.86 -16.92
CA ASP A 164 9.62 1.24 -17.49
C ASP A 164 9.67 1.02 -19.01
N SER A 165 10.51 1.79 -19.70
CA SER A 165 10.59 1.78 -21.17
C SER A 165 11.21 0.49 -21.75
N VAL A 166 12.08 -0.17 -21.00
CA VAL A 166 12.82 -1.35 -21.46
C VAL A 166 11.89 -2.56 -21.51
N ASN A 167 11.24 -2.87 -20.40
CA ASN A 167 10.30 -3.99 -20.32
C ASN A 167 9.08 -3.76 -21.22
N ARG A 168 8.54 -2.52 -21.23
CA ARG A 168 7.38 -2.16 -22.05
C ARG A 168 7.62 -2.35 -23.55
N ALA A 169 8.84 -2.14 -24.04
CA ALA A 169 9.16 -2.30 -25.47
C ALA A 169 9.07 -3.75 -25.96
N GLY A 170 9.16 -4.71 -25.05
CA GLY A 170 9.06 -6.15 -25.36
C GLY A 170 7.66 -6.76 -25.16
N GLU A 171 6.71 -5.99 -24.59
CA GLU A 171 5.39 -6.51 -24.24
C GLU A 171 4.33 -6.19 -25.30
N THR A 172 3.45 -7.15 -25.52
CA THR A 172 2.24 -7.01 -26.33
C THR A 172 1.01 -7.36 -25.50
N PRO A 173 -0.21 -6.93 -25.89
CA PRO A 173 -1.43 -7.33 -25.19
C PRO A 173 -1.59 -8.84 -25.04
N GLU A 174 -1.12 -9.61 -26.05
CA GLU A 174 -1.18 -11.08 -26.07
C GLU A 174 -0.25 -11.72 -25.03
N ASN A 175 0.91 -11.10 -24.75
CA ASN A 175 1.85 -11.58 -23.74
C ASN A 175 1.38 -11.30 -22.30
N LEU A 176 0.45 -10.34 -22.13
CA LEU A 176 -0.05 -9.91 -20.83
C LEU A 176 -1.38 -10.57 -20.45
N ALA A 177 -1.99 -11.34 -21.36
CA ALA A 177 -3.25 -12.05 -21.16
C ALA A 177 -3.00 -13.47 -20.62
#